data_dbc7625ec880a229151b975cdf90f57d
#
_entry.id   dbc7625ec880a229151b975cdf90f57d
#
_cell.length_a   1.000
_cell.length_b   1.000
_cell.length_c   1.000
_cell.angle_alpha   90.00
_cell.angle_beta   90.00
_cell.angle_gamma   90.00
#
_symmetry.space_group_name_H-M   'P 1'
#
loop_
_entity.id
_entity.type
_entity.pdbx_description
1 polymer ?
#
loop_
_entity_poly.entity_id
_entity_poly.type
_entity_poly.pdbx_seq_one_letter_code
_entity_poly.pdbx_strand_id
1 'polypeptide(L)'
;MLSSYFAPGSIVLQDVSPSFEAAVAQSVSLLVGSGKANPEYVDEVLETLRVLGPYFAIAPGLALAHAKPSAAVMEPGMALLKLTEPVNSGSANDPISLIFSMCSPNVSDHLEMLGDFGELMSTEKVMNSLLNASAQSVISEILFKKAL
;
A
#
# COMPACT_ATOMS: atom_id res chain seq x y z
N MET A 1 -0.04 16.29 1.52
CA MET A 1 0.67 15.73 0.36
C MET A 1 0.97 14.26 0.59
N LEU A 2 0.78 13.46 -0.43
CA LEU A 2 0.93 11.99 -0.28
C LEU A 2 2.33 11.59 0.17
N SER A 3 3.37 12.26 -0.34
CA SER A 3 4.76 11.96 0.01
C SER A 3 5.04 12.07 1.52
N SER A 4 4.32 12.93 2.23
CA SER A 4 4.54 13.12 3.67
C SER A 4 4.14 11.90 4.52
N TYR A 5 3.33 11.00 3.97
CA TYR A 5 2.89 9.79 4.68
C TYR A 5 3.91 8.65 4.62
N PHE A 6 4.88 8.72 3.69
CA PHE A 6 5.90 7.67 3.53
C PHE A 6 7.10 7.94 4.42
N ALA A 7 7.25 7.15 5.47
CA ALA A 7 8.42 7.22 6.34
C ALA A 7 9.64 6.57 5.67
N PRO A 8 10.87 6.87 6.12
CA PRO A 8 12.05 6.14 5.66
C PRO A 8 11.87 4.63 5.85
N GLY A 9 12.21 3.86 4.82
CA GLY A 9 12.07 2.39 4.85
C GLY A 9 10.69 1.86 4.52
N SER A 10 9.71 2.72 4.21
CA SER A 10 8.34 2.29 3.91
C SER A 10 8.10 1.94 2.45
N ILE A 11 9.10 2.07 1.60
CA ILE A 11 9.03 1.70 0.18
C ILE A 11 10.05 0.60 -0.07
N VAL A 12 9.56 -0.60 -0.41
CA VAL A 12 10.40 -1.79 -0.56
C VAL A 12 10.10 -2.48 -1.89
N LEU A 13 11.16 -2.82 -2.62
CA LEU A 13 11.10 -3.71 -3.79
C LEU A 13 11.57 -5.10 -3.34
N GLN A 14 10.75 -6.11 -3.59
CA GLN A 14 11.01 -7.49 -3.21
C GLN A 14 10.74 -8.40 -4.41
N ASP A 15 11.51 -9.49 -4.55
CA ASP A 15 11.36 -10.36 -5.71
C ASP A 15 10.05 -11.15 -5.67
N VAL A 16 9.81 -11.88 -4.59
CA VAL A 16 8.66 -12.79 -4.47
C VAL A 16 7.96 -12.67 -3.15
N SER A 17 6.70 -13.08 -3.13
CA SER A 17 5.93 -13.30 -1.90
C SER A 17 5.11 -14.60 -2.09
N PRO A 18 4.88 -15.38 -1.03
CA PRO A 18 4.17 -16.66 -1.16
C PRO A 18 2.73 -16.54 -1.63
N SER A 19 2.07 -15.41 -1.33
CA SER A 19 0.65 -15.21 -1.63
C SER A 19 0.28 -13.74 -1.54
N PHE A 20 -0.91 -13.40 -2.01
CA PHE A 20 -1.45 -12.05 -1.85
C PHE A 20 -1.61 -11.69 -0.37
N GLU A 21 -2.12 -12.62 0.44
CA GLU A 21 -2.26 -12.41 1.88
C GLU A 21 -0.92 -12.10 2.55
N ALA A 22 0.12 -12.87 2.21
CA ALA A 22 1.46 -12.64 2.75
C ALA A 22 2.01 -11.27 2.29
N ALA A 23 1.79 -10.90 1.04
CA ALA A 23 2.22 -9.61 0.50
C ALA A 23 1.50 -8.45 1.21
N VAL A 24 0.21 -8.59 1.47
CA VAL A 24 -0.57 -7.61 2.25
C VAL A 24 0.03 -7.47 3.65
N ALA A 25 0.26 -8.57 4.34
CA ALA A 25 0.85 -8.55 5.68
C ALA A 25 2.23 -7.89 5.68
N GLN A 26 3.05 -8.17 4.68
CA GLN A 26 4.39 -7.57 4.55
C GLN A 26 4.31 -6.06 4.31
N SER A 27 3.40 -5.60 3.45
CA SER A 27 3.22 -4.16 3.20
C SER A 27 2.75 -3.43 4.46
N VAL A 28 1.75 -3.98 5.17
CA VAL A 28 1.25 -3.38 6.40
C VAL A 28 2.31 -3.39 7.49
N SER A 29 3.16 -4.42 7.54
CA SER A 29 4.26 -4.49 8.51
C SER A 29 5.27 -3.36 8.33
N LEU A 30 5.38 -2.77 7.16
CA LEU A 30 6.22 -1.59 6.94
C LEU A 30 5.69 -0.38 7.71
N LEU A 31 4.38 -0.28 7.88
CA LEU A 31 3.76 0.77 8.70
C LEU A 31 4.09 0.56 10.18
N VAL A 32 4.10 -0.69 10.64
CA VAL A 32 4.49 -1.02 12.01
C VAL A 32 5.97 -0.70 12.23
N GLY A 33 6.82 -1.10 11.30
CA GLY A 33 8.27 -0.85 11.37
C GLY A 33 8.63 0.62 11.36
N SER A 34 7.80 1.47 10.75
CA SER A 34 8.01 2.92 10.70
C SER A 34 7.34 3.67 11.87
N GLY A 35 6.73 2.94 12.80
CA GLY A 35 6.12 3.54 14.00
C GLY A 35 4.74 4.17 13.77
N LYS A 36 4.11 3.91 12.63
CA LYS A 36 2.79 4.48 12.31
C LYS A 36 1.66 3.69 12.93
N ALA A 37 1.84 2.40 13.16
CA ALA A 37 0.82 1.51 13.70
C ALA A 37 1.44 0.44 14.60
N ASN A 38 0.60 -0.14 15.46
CA ASN A 38 0.96 -1.31 16.27
C ASN A 38 0.81 -2.60 15.46
N PRO A 39 1.44 -3.71 15.88
CA PRO A 39 1.30 -5.01 15.21
C PRO A 39 -0.15 -5.47 15.05
N GLU A 40 -1.04 -5.11 15.96
CA GLU A 40 -2.47 -5.44 15.90
C GLU A 40 -3.12 -4.92 14.62
N TYR A 41 -2.60 -3.85 14.03
CA TYR A 41 -3.14 -3.33 12.78
C TYR A 41 -2.98 -4.32 11.63
N VAL A 42 -1.90 -5.10 11.61
CA VAL A 42 -1.72 -6.16 10.61
C VAL A 42 -2.90 -7.15 10.70
N ASP A 43 -3.26 -7.56 11.92
CA ASP A 43 -4.37 -8.49 12.14
C ASP A 43 -5.70 -7.88 11.71
N GLU A 44 -5.91 -6.59 11.97
CA GLU A 44 -7.13 -5.88 11.55
C GLU A 44 -7.26 -5.85 10.03
N VAL A 45 -6.16 -5.59 9.32
CA VAL A 45 -6.15 -5.59 7.86
C VAL A 45 -6.39 -6.99 7.29
N LEU A 46 -5.74 -8.00 7.84
CA LEU A 46 -5.92 -9.39 7.40
C LEU A 46 -7.35 -9.86 7.66
N GLU A 47 -7.96 -9.47 8.76
CA GLU A 47 -9.36 -9.78 9.04
C GLU A 47 -10.28 -9.10 8.02
N THR A 48 -9.99 -7.85 7.65
CA THR A 48 -10.73 -7.14 6.61
C THR A 48 -10.63 -7.88 5.28
N LEU A 49 -9.43 -8.35 4.93
CA LEU A 49 -9.21 -9.14 3.71
C LEU A 49 -10.01 -10.44 3.75
N ARG A 50 -10.03 -11.12 4.90
CA ARG A 50 -10.74 -12.37 5.06
C ARG A 50 -12.26 -12.21 4.89
N VAL A 51 -12.80 -11.11 5.43
CA VAL A 51 -14.26 -10.85 5.40
C VAL A 51 -14.72 -10.33 4.04
N LEU A 52 -13.98 -9.38 3.45
CA LEU A 52 -14.37 -8.70 2.22
C LEU A 52 -13.81 -9.34 0.95
N GLY A 53 -12.87 -10.28 1.09
CA GLY A 53 -12.19 -10.89 -0.06
C GLY A 53 -11.20 -9.91 -0.69
N PRO A 54 -10.88 -10.08 -2.00
CA PRO A 54 -9.84 -9.28 -2.67
C PRO A 54 -10.26 -7.84 -2.97
N TYR A 55 -11.01 -7.23 -2.08
CA TYR A 55 -11.52 -5.86 -2.20
C TYR A 55 -10.38 -4.84 -2.28
N PHE A 56 -9.20 -5.16 -1.75
CA PHE A 56 -8.05 -4.29 -1.81
C PHE A 56 -7.48 -4.12 -3.23
N ALA A 57 -7.75 -5.06 -4.14
CA ALA A 57 -7.29 -4.96 -5.53
C ALA A 57 -8.21 -3.99 -6.28
N ILE A 58 -7.77 -2.76 -6.44
CA ILE A 58 -8.61 -1.63 -6.89
C ILE A 58 -8.40 -1.24 -8.35
N ALA A 59 -7.31 -1.68 -8.98
CA ALA A 59 -7.02 -1.42 -10.39
C ALA A 59 -6.04 -2.50 -10.88
N PRO A 60 -5.88 -2.68 -12.20
CA PRO A 60 -4.96 -3.70 -12.72
C PRO A 60 -3.57 -3.56 -12.13
N GLY A 61 -3.10 -4.62 -11.44
CA GLY A 61 -1.78 -4.67 -10.84
C GLY A 61 -1.64 -3.93 -9.51
N LEU A 62 -2.70 -3.30 -9.01
CA LEU A 62 -2.65 -2.37 -7.87
C LEU A 62 -3.57 -2.80 -6.73
N ALA A 63 -3.01 -2.85 -5.52
CA ALA A 63 -3.80 -3.04 -4.30
C ALA A 63 -3.49 -1.95 -3.28
N LEU A 64 -4.49 -1.61 -2.47
CA LEU A 64 -4.37 -0.70 -1.34
C LEU A 64 -4.95 -1.39 -0.10
N ALA A 65 -4.05 -1.94 0.72
CA ALA A 65 -4.41 -2.65 1.93
C ALA A 65 -4.65 -1.66 3.07
N HIS A 66 -5.79 -1.77 3.74
CA HIS A 66 -6.12 -0.90 4.86
C HIS A 66 -7.27 -1.47 5.67
N ALA A 67 -7.41 -0.97 6.88
CA ALA A 67 -8.58 -1.20 7.72
C ALA A 67 -9.11 0.15 8.18
N LYS A 68 -10.29 0.17 8.78
CA LYS A 68 -10.85 1.40 9.33
C LYS A 68 -9.95 1.96 10.41
N PRO A 69 -9.98 3.28 10.69
CA PRO A 69 -9.24 3.87 11.80
C PRO A 69 -9.52 3.14 13.11
N SER A 70 -8.47 2.93 13.90
CA SER A 70 -8.57 2.22 15.18
C SER A 70 -7.49 2.68 16.15
N ALA A 71 -7.57 2.20 17.38
CA ALA A 71 -6.57 2.48 18.42
C ALA A 71 -5.19 1.87 18.10
N ALA A 72 -5.13 0.96 17.12
CA ALA A 72 -3.86 0.37 16.69
C ALA A 72 -3.01 1.32 15.84
N VAL A 73 -3.57 2.46 15.42
CA VAL A 73 -2.87 3.42 14.57
C VAL A 73 -2.48 4.66 15.38
N MET A 74 -1.19 5.02 15.36
CA MET A 74 -0.65 6.18 16.05
C MET A 74 -0.72 7.45 15.21
N GLU A 75 -0.38 7.36 13.92
CA GLU A 75 -0.40 8.51 13.01
C GLU A 75 -0.65 8.07 11.57
N PRO A 76 -1.06 9.00 10.70
CA PRO A 76 -1.27 8.66 9.29
C PRO A 76 0.02 8.16 8.65
N GLY A 77 -0.07 7.09 7.87
CA GLY A 77 1.08 6.53 7.19
C GLY A 77 0.72 5.75 5.95
N MET A 78 1.66 5.69 5.02
CA MET A 78 1.58 4.87 3.81
C MET A 78 2.87 4.08 3.63
N ALA A 79 2.74 2.93 2.98
CA ALA A 79 3.86 2.09 2.61
C ALA A 79 3.58 1.46 1.24
N LEU A 80 4.64 1.03 0.59
CA LEU A 80 4.55 0.29 -0.67
C LEU A 80 5.50 -0.89 -0.65
N LEU A 81 4.93 -2.07 -0.90
CA LEU A 81 5.69 -3.26 -1.26
C LEU A 81 5.45 -3.51 -2.75
N LYS A 82 6.50 -3.39 -3.56
CA LYS A 82 6.43 -3.79 -4.95
C LYS A 82 7.10 -5.14 -5.13
N LEU A 83 6.41 -6.06 -5.84
CA LEU A 83 6.92 -7.39 -6.14
C LEU A 83 7.40 -7.44 -7.58
N THR A 84 8.59 -7.98 -7.82
CA THR A 84 9.08 -8.28 -9.16
C THR A 84 8.23 -9.37 -9.80
N GLU A 85 7.90 -10.42 -9.04
CA GLU A 85 6.97 -11.46 -9.46
C GLU A 85 5.61 -11.19 -8.83
N PRO A 86 4.58 -10.82 -9.63
CA PRO A 86 3.29 -10.48 -9.08
C PRO A 86 2.55 -11.69 -8.49
N VAL A 87 1.59 -11.43 -7.63
CA VAL A 87 0.77 -12.44 -6.99
C VAL A 87 -0.69 -12.29 -7.40
N ASN A 88 -1.46 -13.37 -7.30
CA ASN A 88 -2.88 -13.36 -7.60
C ASN A 88 -3.70 -13.12 -6.34
N SER A 89 -4.60 -12.14 -6.40
CA SER A 89 -5.52 -11.82 -5.31
C SER A 89 -6.82 -12.61 -5.39
N GLY A 90 -7.13 -13.16 -6.55
CA GLY A 90 -8.42 -13.75 -6.85
C GLY A 90 -9.41 -12.77 -7.46
N SER A 91 -8.94 -11.62 -7.92
CA SER A 91 -9.79 -10.58 -8.54
C SER A 91 -9.49 -10.43 -10.02
N ALA A 92 -10.35 -9.66 -10.71
CA ALA A 92 -10.16 -9.33 -12.12
C ALA A 92 -8.95 -8.43 -12.37
N ASN A 93 -8.36 -7.84 -11.33
CA ASN A 93 -7.21 -6.95 -11.43
C ASN A 93 -5.86 -7.68 -11.40
N ASP A 94 -5.89 -9.00 -11.27
CA ASP A 94 -4.69 -9.83 -11.19
C ASP A 94 -3.88 -9.84 -12.50
N PRO A 95 -2.55 -10.05 -12.42
CA PRO A 95 -1.77 -10.22 -11.19
C PRO A 95 -1.41 -8.88 -10.54
N ILE A 96 -1.18 -8.89 -9.23
CA ILE A 96 -0.90 -7.70 -8.44
C ILE A 96 0.59 -7.62 -8.10
N SER A 97 1.23 -6.50 -8.43
CA SER A 97 2.64 -6.25 -8.10
C SER A 97 2.84 -5.03 -7.19
N LEU A 98 1.89 -4.08 -7.17
CA LEU A 98 1.97 -2.89 -6.34
C LEU A 98 1.01 -3.06 -5.16
N ILE A 99 1.56 -3.37 -3.99
CA ILE A 99 0.77 -3.56 -2.77
C ILE A 99 1.06 -2.38 -1.83
N PHE A 100 0.26 -1.32 -1.99
CA PHE A 100 0.27 -0.21 -1.07
C PHE A 100 -0.47 -0.59 0.21
N SER A 101 -0.10 0.03 1.30
CA SER A 101 -0.86 -0.03 2.55
C SER A 101 -0.97 1.37 3.13
N MET A 102 -2.03 1.60 3.89
CA MET A 102 -2.22 2.85 4.59
C MET A 102 -2.85 2.64 5.94
N CYS A 103 -2.60 3.57 6.86
CA CYS A 103 -3.23 3.59 8.16
C CYS A 103 -3.55 5.02 8.55
N SER A 104 -4.61 5.19 9.34
CA SER A 104 -5.01 6.50 9.85
C SER A 104 -5.65 6.34 11.23
N PRO A 105 -5.37 7.27 12.17
CA PRO A 105 -5.99 7.22 13.49
C PRO A 105 -7.42 7.77 13.51
N ASN A 106 -7.85 8.47 12.45
CA ASN A 106 -9.18 9.08 12.38
C ASN A 106 -9.75 9.11 10.96
N VAL A 107 -11.06 9.34 10.86
CA VAL A 107 -11.77 9.32 9.57
C VAL A 107 -11.34 10.46 8.65
N SER A 108 -11.08 11.64 9.19
CA SER A 108 -10.70 12.81 8.39
C SER A 108 -9.39 12.58 7.63
N ASP A 109 -8.36 12.13 8.33
CA ASP A 109 -7.07 11.81 7.70
C ASP A 109 -7.20 10.64 6.72
N HIS A 110 -8.02 9.66 7.04
CA HIS A 110 -8.29 8.51 6.19
C HIS A 110 -8.85 8.95 4.83
N LEU A 111 -9.86 9.80 4.84
CA LEU A 111 -10.48 10.30 3.61
C LEU A 111 -9.52 11.17 2.80
N GLU A 112 -8.72 12.00 3.46
CA GLU A 112 -7.72 12.83 2.79
C GLU A 112 -6.67 11.98 2.09
N MET A 113 -6.15 10.95 2.77
CA MET A 113 -5.17 10.02 2.21
C MET A 113 -5.75 9.27 1.01
N LEU A 114 -6.98 8.79 1.10
CA LEU A 114 -7.65 8.11 -0.02
C LEU A 114 -7.79 9.03 -1.22
N GLY A 115 -8.15 10.29 -0.99
CA GLY A 115 -8.27 11.28 -2.06
C GLY A 115 -6.93 11.53 -2.75
N ASP A 116 -5.88 11.76 -1.99
CA ASP A 116 -4.53 12.02 -2.51
C ASP A 116 -4.01 10.79 -3.27
N PHE A 117 -4.22 9.61 -2.74
CA PHE A 117 -3.81 8.36 -3.38
C PHE A 117 -4.55 8.15 -4.70
N GLY A 118 -5.86 8.35 -4.70
CA GLY A 118 -6.69 8.21 -5.90
C GLY A 118 -6.27 9.17 -7.00
N GLU A 119 -5.97 10.41 -6.64
CA GLU A 119 -5.51 11.42 -7.58
C GLU A 119 -4.18 11.01 -8.23
N LEU A 120 -3.21 10.57 -7.43
CA LEU A 120 -1.92 10.13 -7.96
C LEU A 120 -2.06 8.90 -8.86
N MET A 121 -2.82 7.90 -8.44
CA MET A 121 -2.93 6.64 -9.16
C MET A 121 -3.86 6.72 -10.37
N SER A 122 -4.67 7.77 -10.51
CA SER A 122 -5.48 7.98 -11.71
C SER A 122 -4.63 8.43 -12.91
N THR A 123 -3.39 8.84 -12.67
CA THR A 123 -2.45 9.23 -13.73
C THR A 123 -1.83 7.97 -14.34
N GLU A 124 -2.22 7.66 -15.57
CA GLU A 124 -1.75 6.46 -16.27
C GLU A 124 -0.22 6.40 -16.36
N LYS A 125 0.42 7.55 -16.57
CA LYS A 125 1.88 7.63 -16.63
C LYS A 125 2.53 7.21 -15.31
N VAL A 126 1.98 7.62 -14.17
CA VAL A 126 2.50 7.24 -12.84
C VAL A 126 2.33 5.74 -12.64
N MET A 127 1.14 5.20 -12.93
CA MET A 127 0.89 3.76 -12.81
C MET A 127 1.86 2.94 -13.64
N ASN A 128 2.04 3.30 -14.91
CA ASN A 128 2.96 2.59 -15.80
C ASN A 128 4.40 2.70 -15.32
N SER A 129 4.80 3.86 -14.84
CA SER A 129 6.16 4.05 -14.32
C SER A 129 6.43 3.19 -13.09
N LEU A 130 5.46 3.09 -12.19
CA LEU A 130 5.58 2.24 -10.99
C LEU A 130 5.59 0.76 -11.36
N LEU A 131 4.71 0.33 -12.26
CA LEU A 131 4.66 -1.07 -12.69
C LEU A 131 5.95 -1.51 -13.37
N ASN A 132 6.61 -0.62 -14.10
CA ASN A 132 7.84 -0.92 -14.85
C ASN A 132 9.13 -0.65 -14.05
N ALA A 133 9.04 -0.03 -12.88
CA ALA A 133 10.23 0.27 -12.08
C ALA A 133 10.90 -1.01 -11.57
N SER A 134 12.21 -1.11 -11.78
CA SER A 134 13.01 -2.29 -11.40
C SER A 134 14.01 -2.00 -10.27
N ALA A 135 13.98 -0.80 -9.70
CA ALA A 135 14.85 -0.42 -8.58
C ALA A 135 14.05 0.38 -7.55
N GLN A 136 14.34 0.12 -6.28
CA GLN A 136 13.66 0.80 -5.17
C GLN A 136 13.85 2.32 -5.20
N SER A 137 15.04 2.78 -5.58
CA SER A 137 15.32 4.20 -5.72
C SER A 137 14.45 4.87 -6.79
N VAL A 138 14.16 4.17 -7.88
CA VAL A 138 13.30 4.68 -8.94
C VAL A 138 11.86 4.81 -8.46
N ILE A 139 11.38 3.82 -7.70
CA ILE A 139 10.03 3.85 -7.11
C ILE A 139 9.90 5.05 -6.17
N SER A 140 10.88 5.23 -5.30
CA SER A 140 10.90 6.36 -4.35
C SER A 140 10.90 7.70 -5.09
N GLU A 141 11.71 7.82 -6.14
CA GLU A 141 11.76 9.04 -6.95
C GLU A 141 10.40 9.36 -7.58
N ILE A 142 9.73 8.36 -8.13
CA ILE A 142 8.40 8.55 -8.74
C ILE A 142 7.41 9.05 -7.69
N LEU A 143 7.34 8.39 -6.54
CA LEU A 143 6.37 8.73 -5.50
C LEU A 143 6.64 10.09 -4.89
N PHE A 144 7.88 10.41 -4.54
CA PHE A 144 8.18 11.69 -3.92
C PHE A 144 8.13 12.85 -4.90
N LYS A 145 8.58 12.64 -6.14
CA LYS A 145 8.56 13.69 -7.17
C LYS A 145 7.15 14.00 -7.66
N LYS A 146 6.31 12.97 -7.84
CA LYS A 146 4.95 13.14 -8.38
C LYS A 146 3.94 13.49 -7.30
N ALA A 147 4.21 13.13 -6.04
CA ALA A 147 3.32 13.42 -4.92
C ALA A 147 3.57 14.80 -4.31
N LEU A 148 4.62 15.50 -4.73
CA LEU A 148 4.86 16.88 -4.37
C LEU A 148 4.02 17.80 -5.26
#